data_2c0b942412e9c48173edc67c1bbaf661
#
_entry.id   2c0b942412e9c48173edc67c1bbaf661
#
_cell.length_a   1.000
_cell.length_b   1.000
_cell.length_c   1.000
_cell.angle_alpha   90.00
_cell.angle_beta   90.00
_cell.angle_gamma   90.00
#
_symmetry.space_group_name_H-M   'P 1'
#
loop_
_entity.id
_entity.type
_entity.pdbx_description
1 polymer ?
#
loop_
_entity_poly.entity_id
_entity_poly.type
_entity_poly.pdbx_seq_one_letter_code
_entity_poly.pdbx_strand_id
1 'polypeptide(L)'
;MGARDLLADAAGAGLTIAADGDRLVIRPASMLTQAMREALRLAKPELLALLREVQPEPGPVDLDMVAWSDADTARFHDRRARLLRWRWPEAQAERWAARLVQRDREADPRVSCADCAAYRPGRCGNHQPAGLLSPEVGRDWVALLQRCPGFQTVR
;
A
#
# COMPACT_ATOMS: atom_id res chain seq x y z
N MET A 1 3.52 -8.39 27.75
CA MET A 1 2.85 -8.63 26.46
C MET A 1 3.55 -7.73 25.44
N GLY A 2 4.25 -8.33 24.48
CA GLY A 2 5.07 -7.59 23.51
C GLY A 2 4.22 -7.09 22.33
N ALA A 3 4.79 -6.20 21.52
CA ALA A 3 4.11 -5.65 20.34
C ALA A 3 3.70 -6.75 19.32
N ARG A 4 4.49 -7.83 19.23
CA ARG A 4 4.16 -9.00 18.38
C ARG A 4 2.94 -9.77 18.90
N ASP A 5 2.83 -9.95 20.20
CA ASP A 5 1.69 -10.63 20.82
C ASP A 5 0.42 -9.82 20.59
N LEU A 6 0.50 -8.49 20.71
CA LEU A 6 -0.62 -7.58 20.42
C LEU A 6 -1.08 -7.64 18.96
N LEU A 7 -0.16 -7.81 18.01
CA LEU A 7 -0.52 -7.99 16.59
C LEU A 7 -1.20 -9.33 16.37
N ALA A 8 -0.71 -10.40 17.01
CA ALA A 8 -1.31 -11.73 16.93
C ALA A 8 -2.71 -11.76 17.56
N ASP A 9 -2.88 -11.15 18.73
CA ASP A 9 -4.16 -11.04 19.43
C ASP A 9 -5.17 -10.23 18.61
N ALA A 10 -4.74 -9.11 18.04
CA ALA A 10 -5.57 -8.29 17.16
C ALA A 10 -6.00 -9.05 15.91
N ALA A 11 -5.09 -9.79 15.28
CA ALA A 11 -5.39 -10.62 14.12
C ALA A 11 -6.38 -11.76 14.49
N GLY A 12 -6.18 -12.42 15.64
CA GLY A 12 -7.09 -13.42 16.18
C GLY A 12 -8.50 -12.87 16.48
N ALA A 13 -8.60 -11.60 16.83
CA ALA A 13 -9.86 -10.87 17.01
C ALA A 13 -10.45 -10.33 15.69
N GLY A 14 -9.86 -10.64 14.53
CA GLY A 14 -10.33 -10.17 13.23
C GLY A 14 -10.00 -8.71 12.93
N LEU A 15 -9.04 -8.12 13.65
CA LEU A 15 -8.57 -6.76 13.43
C LEU A 15 -7.34 -6.76 12.53
N THR A 16 -7.30 -5.83 11.60
CA THR A 16 -6.10 -5.55 10.80
C THR A 16 -5.46 -4.27 11.32
N ILE A 17 -4.16 -4.33 11.58
CA ILE A 17 -3.36 -3.18 12.02
C ILE A 17 -2.33 -2.87 10.94
N ALA A 18 -2.30 -1.63 10.47
CA ALA A 18 -1.33 -1.13 9.50
C ALA A 18 -0.68 0.17 9.99
N ALA A 19 0.52 0.46 9.53
CA ALA A 19 1.17 1.74 9.75
C ALA A 19 0.87 2.70 8.60
N ASP A 20 0.44 3.91 8.91
CA ASP A 20 0.31 5.03 7.96
C ASP A 20 1.18 6.19 8.47
N GLY A 21 2.42 6.20 8.03
CA GLY A 21 3.42 7.11 8.55
C GLY A 21 3.62 6.90 10.06
N ASP A 22 3.24 7.89 10.85
CA ASP A 22 3.33 7.89 12.31
C ASP A 22 2.03 7.43 13.02
N ARG A 23 1.05 6.93 12.25
CA ARG A 23 -0.26 6.52 12.77
C ARG A 23 -0.47 5.03 12.61
N LEU A 24 -1.13 4.41 13.59
CA LEU A 24 -1.67 3.07 13.46
C LEU A 24 -3.10 3.17 12.92
N VAL A 25 -3.35 2.50 11.83
CA VAL A 25 -4.68 2.34 11.23
C VAL A 25 -5.20 0.96 11.61
N ILE A 26 -6.38 0.91 12.25
CA ILE A 26 -6.96 -0.35 12.76
C ILE A 26 -8.34 -0.52 12.16
N ARG A 27 -8.60 -1.71 11.62
CA ARG A 27 -9.88 -2.04 10.97
C ARG A 27 -10.34 -3.46 11.33
N PRO A 28 -11.66 -3.67 11.50
CA PRO A 28 -12.70 -2.66 11.64
C PRO A 28 -12.67 -2.00 13.03
N ALA A 29 -12.85 -0.67 13.09
CA ALA A 29 -12.80 0.07 14.35
C ALA A 29 -13.90 -0.33 15.35
N SER A 30 -14.99 -0.92 14.86
CA SER A 30 -16.11 -1.39 15.68
C SER A 30 -15.77 -2.57 16.59
N MET A 31 -14.74 -3.33 16.29
CA MET A 31 -14.31 -4.48 17.09
C MET A 31 -13.21 -4.13 18.10
N LEU A 32 -12.76 -2.86 18.10
CA LEU A 32 -11.69 -2.40 18.96
C LEU A 32 -12.20 -2.10 20.38
N THR A 33 -11.86 -2.97 21.33
CA THR A 33 -12.21 -2.76 22.75
C THR A 33 -11.39 -1.63 23.37
N GLN A 34 -11.87 -1.07 24.49
CA GLN A 34 -11.17 0.00 25.22
C GLN A 34 -9.80 -0.48 25.72
N ALA A 35 -9.73 -1.69 26.29
CA ALA A 35 -8.47 -2.27 26.75
C ALA A 35 -7.45 -2.44 25.61
N MET A 36 -7.90 -2.87 24.43
CA MET A 36 -7.05 -3.01 23.25
C MET A 36 -6.57 -1.67 22.71
N ARG A 37 -7.41 -0.62 22.76
CA ARG A 37 -7.01 0.75 22.41
C ARG A 37 -5.87 1.27 23.29
N GLU A 38 -5.96 1.03 24.59
CA GLU A 38 -4.94 1.44 25.55
C GLU A 38 -3.63 0.68 25.33
N ALA A 39 -3.70 -0.64 25.17
CA ALA A 39 -2.53 -1.46 24.87
C ALA A 39 -1.84 -1.05 23.56
N LEU A 40 -2.60 -0.82 22.50
CA LEU A 40 -2.08 -0.38 21.21
C LEU A 40 -1.48 1.04 21.27
N ARG A 41 -2.05 1.91 22.11
CA ARG A 41 -1.50 3.26 22.32
C ARG A 41 -0.17 3.24 23.05
N LEU A 42 -0.03 2.38 24.07
CA LEU A 42 1.22 2.21 24.82
C LEU A 42 2.32 1.57 23.97
N ALA A 43 1.98 0.55 23.18
CA ALA A 43 2.92 -0.16 22.31
C ALA A 43 3.12 0.51 20.93
N LYS A 44 2.51 1.67 20.68
CA LYS A 44 2.53 2.34 19.37
C LYS A 44 3.92 2.46 18.75
N PRO A 45 4.98 2.94 19.45
CA PRO A 45 6.30 3.07 18.85
C PRO A 45 6.89 1.72 18.41
N GLU A 46 6.73 0.68 19.22
CA GLU A 46 7.20 -0.68 18.92
C GLU A 46 6.40 -1.30 17.75
N LEU A 47 5.08 -1.09 17.74
CA LEU A 47 4.22 -1.55 16.66
C LEU A 47 4.56 -0.88 15.32
N LEU A 48 4.82 0.42 15.32
CA LEU A 48 5.26 1.13 14.13
C LEU A 48 6.61 0.63 13.63
N ALA A 49 7.56 0.35 14.53
CA ALA A 49 8.84 -0.24 14.16
C ALA A 49 8.67 -1.62 13.52
N LEU A 50 7.90 -2.51 14.15
CA LEU A 50 7.62 -3.86 13.64
C LEU A 50 6.88 -3.83 12.30
N LEU A 51 5.88 -2.97 12.16
CA LEU A 51 5.12 -2.85 10.91
C LEU A 51 5.95 -2.25 9.78
N ARG A 52 6.94 -1.42 10.08
CA ARG A 52 7.93 -0.93 9.10
C ARG A 52 8.92 -2.03 8.70
N GLU A 53 9.31 -2.91 9.62
CA GLU A 53 10.14 -4.09 9.30
C GLU A 53 9.39 -5.12 8.45
N VAL A 54 8.09 -5.31 8.71
CA VAL A 54 7.24 -6.28 7.97
C VAL A 54 6.81 -5.72 6.60
N GLN A 55 6.78 -4.40 6.44
CA GLN A 55 6.68 -3.72 5.15
C GLN A 55 8.07 -3.13 4.84
N PRO A 56 9.02 -3.93 4.35
CA PRO A 56 10.27 -3.36 3.89
C PRO A 56 9.90 -2.32 2.84
N GLU A 57 10.24 -1.07 3.12
CA GLU A 57 10.31 -0.06 2.05
C GLU A 57 11.00 -0.76 0.88
N PRO A 58 10.45 -0.75 -0.33
CA PRO A 58 11.15 -1.33 -1.46
C PRO A 58 12.55 -0.74 -1.43
N GLY A 59 13.55 -1.60 -1.26
CA GLY A 59 14.95 -1.18 -1.24
C GLY A 59 15.25 -0.29 -2.44
N PRO A 60 16.35 0.43 -2.46
CA PRO A 60 16.73 1.21 -3.62
C PRO A 60 16.63 0.28 -4.83
N VAL A 61 15.70 0.58 -5.73
CA VAL A 61 15.66 -0.10 -7.02
C VAL A 61 16.96 0.33 -7.68
N ASP A 62 17.85 -0.63 -7.90
CA ASP A 62 19.08 -0.36 -8.63
C ASP A 62 18.70 -0.02 -10.08
N LEU A 63 18.52 1.26 -10.33
CA LEU A 63 18.09 1.78 -11.62
C LEU A 63 19.20 1.69 -12.67
N ASP A 64 20.43 1.36 -12.24
CA ASP A 64 21.61 1.35 -13.11
C ASP A 64 21.84 0.02 -13.84
N MET A 65 21.17 -1.06 -13.42
CA MET A 65 21.48 -2.40 -13.93
C MET A 65 20.84 -2.78 -15.26
N VAL A 66 19.83 -2.05 -15.74
CA VAL A 66 19.24 -2.34 -17.08
C VAL A 66 18.74 -1.06 -17.72
N ALA A 67 19.28 -0.73 -18.89
CA ALA A 67 18.83 0.42 -19.67
C ALA A 67 17.30 0.36 -19.90
N TRP A 68 16.61 1.40 -19.47
CA TRP A 68 15.18 1.57 -19.72
C TRP A 68 14.97 1.96 -21.18
N SER A 69 13.93 1.41 -21.78
CA SER A 69 13.44 1.89 -23.06
C SER A 69 12.76 3.26 -22.90
N ASP A 70 12.60 3.98 -24.01
CA ASP A 70 11.83 5.23 -24.01
C ASP A 70 10.40 5.02 -23.49
N ALA A 71 9.80 3.85 -23.78
CA ALA A 71 8.49 3.49 -23.27
C ALA A 71 8.48 3.24 -21.75
N ASP A 72 9.55 2.68 -21.18
CA ASP A 72 9.70 2.50 -19.74
C ASP A 72 9.84 3.84 -19.04
N THR A 73 10.65 4.72 -19.62
CA THR A 73 10.85 6.08 -19.13
C THR A 73 9.55 6.88 -19.13
N ALA A 74 8.79 6.81 -20.21
CA ALA A 74 7.47 7.46 -20.29
C ALA A 74 6.50 6.93 -19.22
N ARG A 75 6.41 5.59 -19.07
CA ARG A 75 5.58 4.97 -18.02
C ARG A 75 5.99 5.40 -16.62
N PHE A 76 7.28 5.49 -16.35
CA PHE A 76 7.80 5.97 -15.08
C PHE A 76 7.33 7.40 -14.80
N HIS A 77 7.52 8.31 -15.75
CA HIS A 77 7.13 9.71 -15.57
C HIS A 77 5.62 9.88 -15.39
N ASP A 78 4.80 9.16 -16.13
CA ASP A 78 3.34 9.20 -16.00
C ASP A 78 2.87 8.71 -14.63
N ARG A 79 3.45 7.61 -14.13
CA ARG A 79 3.14 7.06 -12.81
C ARG A 79 3.59 7.98 -11.69
N ARG A 80 4.83 8.48 -11.78
CA ARG A 80 5.37 9.44 -10.81
C ARG A 80 4.49 10.69 -10.76
N ALA A 81 4.15 11.29 -11.89
CA ALA A 81 3.30 12.46 -11.96
C ALA A 81 1.91 12.21 -11.36
N ARG A 82 1.33 11.02 -11.57
CA ARG A 82 0.06 10.61 -10.97
C ARG A 82 0.14 10.53 -9.46
N LEU A 83 1.16 9.86 -8.92
CA LEU A 83 1.37 9.72 -7.48
C LEU A 83 1.60 11.08 -6.80
N LEU A 84 2.37 11.96 -7.42
CA LEU A 84 2.57 13.34 -6.94
C LEU A 84 1.26 14.15 -6.90
N ARG A 85 0.38 14.01 -7.93
CA ARG A 85 -0.97 14.62 -7.90
C ARG A 85 -1.81 14.09 -6.74
N TRP A 86 -1.56 12.86 -6.31
CA TRP A 86 -2.20 12.27 -5.13
C TRP A 86 -1.50 12.62 -3.81
N ARG A 87 -0.59 13.58 -3.84
CA ARG A 87 0.16 14.08 -2.70
C ARG A 87 1.02 13.01 -2.00
N TRP A 88 1.59 12.10 -2.79
CA TRP A 88 2.62 11.21 -2.29
C TRP A 88 3.93 11.98 -2.12
N PRO A 89 4.75 11.69 -1.07
CA PRO A 89 6.11 12.21 -0.97
C PRO A 89 6.92 11.84 -2.23
N GLU A 90 7.73 12.77 -2.72
CA GLU A 90 8.46 12.62 -3.98
C GLU A 90 9.28 11.33 -4.04
N ALA A 91 10.08 11.08 -3.00
CA ALA A 91 10.90 9.87 -2.91
C ALA A 91 10.06 8.57 -2.94
N GLN A 92 8.85 8.57 -2.36
CA GLN A 92 7.95 7.41 -2.45
C GLN A 92 7.34 7.28 -3.85
N ALA A 93 6.93 8.39 -4.45
CA ALA A 93 6.38 8.41 -5.80
C ALA A 93 7.39 7.86 -6.82
N GLU A 94 8.66 8.22 -6.70
CA GLU A 94 9.75 7.71 -7.54
C GLU A 94 9.98 6.21 -7.35
N ARG A 95 10.14 5.75 -6.12
CA ARG A 95 10.33 4.31 -5.82
C ARG A 95 9.18 3.47 -6.35
N TRP A 96 7.94 3.91 -6.15
CA TRP A 96 6.77 3.15 -6.60
C TRP A 96 6.61 3.18 -8.12
N ALA A 97 6.87 4.32 -8.77
CA ALA A 97 6.85 4.41 -10.22
C ALA A 97 7.90 3.47 -10.85
N ALA A 98 9.12 3.45 -10.30
CA ALA A 98 10.19 2.54 -10.73
C ALA A 98 9.81 1.06 -10.53
N ARG A 99 9.27 0.70 -9.36
CA ARG A 99 8.82 -0.67 -9.09
C ARG A 99 7.73 -1.15 -10.05
N LEU A 100 6.80 -0.28 -10.42
CA LEU A 100 5.75 -0.62 -11.38
C LEU A 100 6.31 -0.80 -12.80
N VAL A 101 7.35 -0.06 -13.19
CA VAL A 101 8.08 -0.30 -14.45
C VAL A 101 8.79 -1.65 -14.41
N GLN A 102 9.46 -1.95 -13.30
CA GLN A 102 10.13 -3.24 -13.13
C GLN A 102 9.14 -4.42 -13.22
N ARG A 103 7.99 -4.31 -12.56
CA ARG A 103 6.89 -5.29 -12.69
C ARG A 103 6.50 -5.53 -14.14
N ASP A 104 6.34 -4.47 -14.93
CA ASP A 104 5.96 -4.58 -16.34
C ASP A 104 7.03 -5.29 -17.17
N ARG A 105 8.30 -5.03 -16.88
CA ARG A 105 9.44 -5.69 -17.55
C ARG A 105 9.53 -7.18 -17.20
N GLU A 106 9.20 -7.53 -15.97
CA GLU A 106 9.15 -8.91 -15.49
C GLU A 106 7.89 -9.65 -15.98
N ALA A 107 7.01 -8.96 -16.70
CA ALA A 107 5.69 -9.48 -17.11
C ALA A 107 4.88 -10.05 -15.93
N ASP A 108 5.04 -9.47 -14.72
CA ASP A 108 4.30 -9.87 -13.53
C ASP A 108 2.81 -9.50 -13.71
N PRO A 109 1.90 -10.48 -13.67
CA PRO A 109 0.47 -10.26 -13.94
C PRO A 109 -0.26 -9.54 -12.79
N ARG A 110 0.41 -9.28 -11.68
CA ARG A 110 -0.20 -8.56 -10.55
C ARG A 110 -0.34 -7.07 -10.89
N VAL A 111 -1.40 -6.47 -10.39
CA VAL A 111 -1.76 -5.07 -10.64
C VAL A 111 -1.71 -4.25 -9.37
N SER A 112 -1.65 -2.93 -9.52
CA SER A 112 -1.68 -1.98 -8.40
C SER A 112 -2.84 -1.00 -8.59
N CYS A 113 -3.43 -0.53 -7.49
CA CYS A 113 -4.39 0.56 -7.55
C CYS A 113 -3.79 1.85 -8.12
N ALA A 114 -2.46 2.03 -8.04
CA ALA A 114 -1.76 3.15 -8.67
C ALA A 114 -1.93 3.19 -10.19
N ASP A 115 -2.11 2.03 -10.84
CA ASP A 115 -2.33 1.89 -12.28
C ASP A 115 -3.82 1.68 -12.65
N CYS A 116 -4.73 1.76 -11.68
CA CYS A 116 -6.15 1.48 -11.90
C CYS A 116 -6.93 2.74 -12.27
N ALA A 117 -7.69 2.70 -13.35
CA ALA A 117 -8.58 3.80 -13.78
C ALA A 117 -9.72 4.06 -12.80
N ALA A 118 -10.17 3.03 -12.08
CA ALA A 118 -11.25 3.14 -11.10
C ALA A 118 -10.79 3.69 -9.74
N TYR A 119 -9.49 3.81 -9.49
CA TYR A 119 -8.99 4.33 -8.23
C TYR A 119 -8.97 5.87 -8.20
N ARG A 120 -9.42 6.42 -7.09
CA ARG A 120 -9.23 7.83 -6.70
C ARG A 120 -8.61 7.84 -5.30
N PRO A 121 -7.84 8.86 -4.90
CA PRO A 121 -7.20 8.90 -3.59
C PRO A 121 -8.16 8.53 -2.46
N GLY A 122 -7.84 7.45 -1.77
CA GLY A 122 -8.65 6.92 -0.67
C GLY A 122 -9.87 6.08 -1.07
N ARG A 123 -10.16 5.90 -2.37
CA ARG A 123 -11.42 5.27 -2.79
C ARG A 123 -11.29 4.46 -4.08
N CYS A 124 -11.87 3.26 -4.07
CA CYS A 124 -12.05 2.42 -5.25
C CYS A 124 -13.46 2.61 -5.83
N GLY A 125 -13.57 3.12 -7.07
CA GLY A 125 -14.86 3.26 -7.76
C GLY A 125 -15.43 1.92 -8.25
N ASN A 126 -14.63 0.87 -8.24
CA ASN A 126 -15.00 -0.47 -8.69
C ASN A 126 -14.85 -1.52 -7.56
N HIS A 127 -15.19 -1.11 -6.33
CA HIS A 127 -14.92 -1.91 -5.13
C HIS A 127 -15.68 -3.25 -5.09
N GLN A 128 -16.92 -3.31 -5.56
CA GLN A 128 -17.69 -4.56 -5.55
C GLN A 128 -17.09 -5.62 -6.47
N PRO A 129 -16.81 -5.36 -7.77
CA PRO A 129 -16.08 -6.30 -8.62
C PRO A 129 -14.66 -6.62 -8.12
N ALA A 130 -14.04 -5.70 -7.36
CA ALA A 130 -12.74 -5.94 -6.73
C ALA A 130 -12.82 -6.84 -5.48
N GLY A 131 -14.01 -7.23 -5.06
CA GLY A 131 -14.23 -8.06 -3.86
C GLY A 131 -14.03 -7.30 -2.54
N LEU A 132 -14.09 -5.97 -2.57
CA LEU A 132 -13.95 -5.14 -1.38
C LEU A 132 -15.32 -4.87 -0.74
N LEU A 133 -15.38 -5.00 0.59
CA LEU A 133 -16.60 -4.71 1.36
C LEU A 133 -16.92 -3.21 1.43
N SER A 134 -15.91 -2.36 1.27
CA SER A 134 -16.01 -0.91 1.30
C SER A 134 -15.22 -0.30 0.14
N PRO A 135 -15.67 0.84 -0.42
CA PRO A 135 -14.90 1.55 -1.43
C PRO A 135 -13.63 2.20 -0.89
N GLU A 136 -13.44 2.27 0.41
CA GLU A 136 -12.29 2.91 1.05
C GLU A 136 -11.03 2.08 0.87
N VAL A 137 -9.99 2.68 0.30
CA VAL A 137 -8.69 2.04 0.03
C VAL A 137 -7.58 2.95 0.54
N GLY A 138 -6.88 2.51 1.59
CA GLY A 138 -5.75 3.24 2.16
C GLY A 138 -4.53 3.25 1.24
N ARG A 139 -3.58 4.16 1.49
CA ARG A 139 -2.34 4.30 0.72
C ARG A 139 -1.55 3.01 0.62
N ASP A 140 -1.49 2.25 1.70
CA ASP A 140 -0.72 0.99 1.77
C ASP A 140 -1.21 -0.03 0.73
N TRP A 141 -2.52 -0.03 0.45
CA TRP A 141 -3.12 -0.90 -0.56
C TRP A 141 -2.84 -0.44 -1.99
N VAL A 142 -2.67 0.86 -2.18
CA VAL A 142 -2.49 1.44 -3.53
C VAL A 142 -1.24 0.91 -4.20
N ALA A 143 -0.19 0.76 -3.43
CA ALA A 143 1.12 0.33 -3.91
C ALA A 143 1.30 -1.20 -3.94
N LEU A 144 0.44 -1.97 -3.25
CA LEU A 144 0.54 -3.43 -3.25
C LEU A 144 0.28 -4.02 -4.63
N LEU A 145 1.14 -4.93 -5.04
CA LEU A 145 0.91 -5.77 -6.21
C LEU A 145 -0.03 -6.91 -5.84
N GLN A 146 -1.18 -6.98 -6.48
CA GLN A 146 -2.25 -7.91 -6.16
C GLN A 146 -3.00 -8.38 -7.42
N ARG A 147 -3.72 -9.47 -7.30
CA ARG A 147 -4.64 -9.93 -8.34
C ARG A 147 -6.02 -9.34 -8.06
N CYS A 148 -6.35 -8.23 -8.70
CA CYS A 148 -7.63 -7.53 -8.50
C CYS A 148 -8.59 -7.84 -9.66
N PRO A 149 -9.71 -8.53 -9.40
CA PRO A 149 -10.69 -8.83 -10.45
C PRO A 149 -11.44 -7.58 -10.95
N GLY A 150 -11.46 -6.52 -10.14
CA GLY A 150 -12.06 -5.23 -10.50
C GLY A 150 -11.07 -4.24 -11.14
N PHE A 151 -9.86 -4.67 -11.51
CA PHE A 151 -8.86 -3.78 -12.11
C PHE A 151 -9.31 -3.25 -13.47
N GLN A 152 -9.09 -1.95 -13.68
CA GLN A 152 -9.35 -1.28 -14.96
C GLN A 152 -8.08 -0.57 -15.41
N THR A 153 -7.62 -0.90 -16.61
CA THR A 153 -6.43 -0.27 -17.20
C THR A 153 -6.69 1.21 -17.49
N VAL A 154 -5.72 2.06 -17.16
CA VAL A 154 -5.71 3.46 -17.58
C VAL A 154 -5.38 3.50 -19.08
N ARG A 155 -6.24 4.13 -19.84
CA ARG A 155 -6.04 4.40 -21.27
C ARG A 155 -5.27 5.68 -21.48
#